data_fb8821d1ffdefaa7052ac33a5935e847
#
_entry.id   fb8821d1ffdefaa7052ac33a5935e847
#
_cell.length_a   1.000
_cell.length_b   1.000
_cell.length_c   1.000
_cell.angle_alpha   90.00
_cell.angle_beta   90.00
_cell.angle_gamma   90.00
#
_symmetry.space_group_name_H-M   'P 1'
#
loop_
_entity.id
_entity.type
_entity.pdbx_description
1 polymer ?
#
loop_
_entity_poly.entity_id
_entity_poly.type
_entity_poly.pdbx_seq_one_letter_code
_entity_poly.pdbx_strand_id
1 'polypeptide(L)'
;MNIHTINRLLPQTQCRECGFSGCLPYAEALAKGEAAVNLCAPGGGAVMADIAELLGKSPVAPAKIQTKALAWIDEAVCIGCTACIRACPVDAIMGARKLMHTVIAEECTGCGLCVAPCPVDCIHMQPVEADFLPQARSLGESAEPRFAAAEHARARFERRETRKRREADERRALLAEREAAVKAKIQRAPETAAKPAFNPADLIAKAMAKAQSQQAALADVANREDFKTRQIAEAKQRAELRRAQRDMKYGSDEEKAAALVYLRRYKAEQEAKAERTKAEKR
;
A
#
# COMPACT_ATOMS: atom_id res chain seq x y z
N MET A 1 13.01 23.82 23.29
CA MET A 1 12.61 22.48 23.82
C MET A 1 13.03 21.42 22.82
N ASN A 2 13.49 20.24 23.28
CA ASN A 2 13.99 19.19 22.37
C ASN A 2 12.81 18.44 21.72
N ILE A 3 12.69 18.53 20.39
CA ILE A 3 11.66 17.85 19.59
C ILE A 3 11.68 16.33 19.80
N HIS A 4 12.87 15.75 19.95
CA HIS A 4 13.03 14.32 20.17
C HIS A 4 12.41 13.85 21.49
N THR A 5 12.44 14.65 22.54
CA THR A 5 11.79 14.35 23.83
C THR A 5 10.27 14.26 23.65
N ILE A 6 9.67 15.25 22.97
CA ILE A 6 8.21 15.22 22.67
C ILE A 6 7.89 14.02 21.78
N ASN A 7 8.68 13.77 20.73
CA ASN A 7 8.43 12.65 19.81
C ASN A 7 8.46 11.28 20.50
N ARG A 8 9.27 11.10 21.55
CA ARG A 8 9.34 9.86 22.34
C ARG A 8 8.07 9.58 23.17
N LEU A 9 7.32 10.62 23.52
CA LEU A 9 6.04 10.46 24.23
C LEU A 9 4.92 9.94 23.31
N LEU A 10 5.05 10.12 21.99
CA LEU A 10 4.05 9.71 21.02
C LEU A 10 4.09 8.21 20.74
N PRO A 11 2.93 7.56 20.49
CA PRO A 11 2.85 6.10 20.30
C PRO A 11 3.45 5.59 18.99
N GLN A 12 3.97 6.45 18.14
CA GLN A 12 4.65 6.14 16.88
C GLN A 12 3.84 5.28 15.88
N THR A 13 2.50 5.37 15.96
CA THR A 13 1.60 4.65 15.03
C THR A 13 1.63 5.19 13.61
N GLN A 14 2.11 6.42 13.41
CA GLN A 14 2.17 7.11 12.10
C GLN A 14 0.81 7.22 11.39
N CYS A 15 -0.30 7.22 12.15
CA CYS A 15 -1.69 7.11 11.64
C CYS A 15 -2.21 8.37 10.93
N ARG A 16 -1.59 9.55 11.18
CA ARG A 16 -2.00 10.86 10.66
C ARG A 16 -3.38 11.37 11.16
N GLU A 17 -3.97 10.73 12.14
CA GLU A 17 -5.28 11.13 12.70
C GLU A 17 -5.27 12.52 13.36
N CYS A 18 -4.09 12.98 13.79
CA CYS A 18 -3.87 14.33 14.31
C CYS A 18 -3.81 15.43 13.23
N GLY A 19 -3.94 15.08 11.95
CA GLY A 19 -3.82 16.00 10.81
C GLY A 19 -2.39 16.26 10.32
N PHE A 20 -1.38 15.75 11.02
CA PHE A 20 0.03 15.84 10.60
C PHE A 20 0.45 14.62 9.79
N SER A 21 1.51 14.75 8.98
CA SER A 21 2.00 13.68 8.10
C SER A 21 2.65 12.51 8.84
N GLY A 22 2.84 12.60 10.16
CA GLY A 22 3.41 11.59 11.04
C GLY A 22 3.64 12.10 12.45
N CYS A 23 4.20 11.27 13.32
CA CYS A 23 4.42 11.63 14.72
C CYS A 23 5.48 12.71 14.89
N LEU A 24 6.59 12.66 14.13
CA LEU A 24 7.65 13.67 14.20
C LEU A 24 7.16 15.07 13.79
N PRO A 25 6.45 15.29 12.67
CA PRO A 25 5.87 16.59 12.33
C PRO A 25 4.90 17.14 13.39
N TYR A 26 4.15 16.27 14.05
CA TYR A 26 3.30 16.70 15.17
C TYR A 26 4.15 17.15 16.37
N ALA A 27 5.22 16.42 16.71
CA ALA A 27 6.14 16.80 17.76
C ALA A 27 6.86 18.15 17.47
N GLU A 28 7.20 18.40 16.19
CA GLU A 28 7.76 19.68 15.75
C GLU A 28 6.77 20.84 15.94
N ALA A 29 5.51 20.65 15.54
CA ALA A 29 4.46 21.64 15.72
C ALA A 29 4.16 21.91 17.22
N LEU A 30 4.19 20.87 18.06
CA LEU A 30 4.08 21.03 19.51
C LEU A 30 5.22 21.85 20.11
N ALA A 31 6.45 21.57 19.69
CA ALA A 31 7.64 22.30 20.15
C ALA A 31 7.62 23.78 19.78
N LYS A 32 7.01 24.14 18.65
CA LYS A 32 6.80 25.51 18.17
C LYS A 32 5.58 26.19 18.80
N GLY A 33 4.71 25.44 19.49
CA GLY A 33 3.44 25.95 20.00
C GLY A 33 2.34 26.11 18.95
N GLU A 34 2.53 25.54 17.76
CA GLU A 34 1.61 25.60 16.61
C GLU A 34 0.49 24.53 16.68
N ALA A 35 0.62 23.55 17.59
CA ALA A 35 -0.34 22.47 17.74
C ALA A 35 -0.89 22.36 19.18
N ALA A 36 -2.14 21.90 19.30
CA ALA A 36 -2.74 21.54 20.58
C ALA A 36 -2.19 20.19 21.10
N VAL A 37 -2.11 20.03 22.42
CA VAL A 37 -1.52 18.85 23.08
C VAL A 37 -2.40 17.58 22.98
N ASN A 38 -3.66 17.73 22.62
CA ASN A 38 -4.70 16.69 22.70
C ASN A 38 -5.07 16.05 21.36
N LEU A 39 -4.30 16.25 20.29
CA LEU A 39 -4.66 15.77 18.93
C LEU A 39 -4.30 14.30 18.68
N CYS A 40 -3.45 13.67 19.51
CA CYS A 40 -3.02 12.30 19.31
C CYS A 40 -4.12 11.30 19.69
N ALA A 41 -4.92 10.84 18.72
CA ALA A 41 -6.00 9.89 18.96
C ALA A 41 -5.53 8.53 19.52
N PRO A 42 -4.48 7.86 18.95
CA PRO A 42 -3.99 6.59 19.51
C PRO A 42 -3.36 6.72 20.89
N GLY A 43 -2.79 7.89 21.21
CA GLY A 43 -2.17 8.17 22.51
C GLY A 43 -3.17 8.43 23.61
N GLY A 44 -4.34 8.94 23.25
CA GLY A 44 -5.42 9.23 24.21
C GLY A 44 -5.00 10.16 25.35
N GLY A 45 -5.62 9.97 26.52
CA GLY A 45 -5.39 10.80 27.70
C GLY A 45 -3.98 10.69 28.28
N ALA A 46 -3.37 9.51 28.24
CA ALA A 46 -2.04 9.29 28.81
C ALA A 46 -0.97 10.11 28.07
N VAL A 47 -0.94 10.02 26.74
CA VAL A 47 0.02 10.78 25.92
C VAL A 47 -0.27 12.28 25.99
N MET A 48 -1.53 12.68 26.05
CA MET A 48 -1.92 14.07 26.23
C MET A 48 -1.38 14.63 27.56
N ALA A 49 -1.53 13.88 28.65
CA ALA A 49 -1.03 14.29 29.96
C ALA A 49 0.49 14.44 29.98
N ASP A 50 1.23 13.45 29.45
CA ASP A 50 2.69 13.50 29.35
C ASP A 50 3.17 14.71 28.52
N ILE A 51 2.51 15.01 27.40
CA ILE A 51 2.85 16.18 26.57
C ILE A 51 2.50 17.48 27.29
N ALA A 52 1.34 17.55 27.95
CA ALA A 52 0.93 18.74 28.69
C ALA A 52 1.90 19.05 29.83
N GLU A 53 2.29 18.04 30.62
CA GLU A 53 3.29 18.15 31.67
C GLU A 53 4.63 18.64 31.13
N LEU A 54 5.14 17.99 30.09
CA LEU A 54 6.43 18.38 29.47
C LEU A 54 6.42 19.82 28.94
N LEU A 55 5.28 20.29 28.42
CA LEU A 55 5.14 21.63 27.85
C LEU A 55 4.68 22.69 28.87
N GLY A 56 4.44 22.32 30.13
CA GLY A 56 3.90 23.22 31.14
C GLY A 56 2.52 23.75 30.79
N LYS A 57 1.69 22.96 30.07
CA LYS A 57 0.33 23.31 29.66
C LYS A 57 -0.71 22.57 30.53
N SER A 58 -1.87 23.16 30.68
CA SER A 58 -2.97 22.48 31.37
C SER A 58 -3.46 21.26 30.55
N PRO A 59 -3.75 20.11 31.19
CA PRO A 59 -4.35 18.97 30.53
C PRO A 59 -5.72 19.33 29.92
N VAL A 60 -5.97 18.83 28.70
CA VAL A 60 -7.23 19.04 27.95
C VAL A 60 -7.75 17.69 27.49
N ALA A 61 -9.06 17.48 27.48
CA ALA A 61 -9.62 16.22 27.00
C ALA A 61 -9.12 15.89 25.58
N PRO A 62 -8.84 14.62 25.27
CA PRO A 62 -8.46 14.20 23.91
C PRO A 62 -9.48 14.65 22.87
N ALA A 63 -9.01 15.25 21.78
CA ALA A 63 -9.88 15.72 20.69
C ALA A 63 -10.63 14.55 20.00
N LYS A 64 -10.01 13.38 20.00
CA LYS A 64 -10.57 12.13 19.45
C LYS A 64 -10.12 10.96 20.32
N ILE A 65 -11.04 10.06 20.62
CA ILE A 65 -10.73 8.77 21.27
C ILE A 65 -10.77 7.69 20.20
N GLN A 66 -9.70 6.91 20.09
CA GLN A 66 -9.61 5.79 19.17
C GLN A 66 -9.55 4.48 19.93
N THR A 67 -10.49 3.58 19.62
CA THR A 67 -10.41 2.19 20.08
C THR A 67 -9.20 1.51 19.42
N LYS A 68 -8.40 0.82 20.23
CA LYS A 68 -7.29 0.03 19.70
C LYS A 68 -7.82 -1.09 18.83
N ALA A 69 -7.25 -1.25 17.65
CA ALA A 69 -7.68 -2.26 16.70
C ALA A 69 -6.50 -2.75 15.86
N LEU A 70 -6.51 -4.00 15.50
CA LEU A 70 -5.53 -4.61 14.58
C LEU A 70 -6.16 -4.77 13.19
N ALA A 71 -5.36 -4.59 12.17
CA ALA A 71 -5.81 -4.88 10.81
C ALA A 71 -5.89 -6.39 10.62
N TRP A 72 -6.97 -6.84 9.98
CA TRP A 72 -7.17 -8.22 9.55
C TRP A 72 -7.47 -8.23 8.05
N ILE A 73 -6.91 -9.18 7.32
CA ILE A 73 -7.10 -9.31 5.86
C ILE A 73 -7.87 -10.58 5.58
N ASP A 74 -9.01 -10.45 4.91
CA ASP A 74 -9.72 -11.59 4.35
C ASP A 74 -8.93 -12.14 3.17
N GLU A 75 -8.22 -13.25 3.43
CA GLU A 75 -7.39 -13.91 2.43
C GLU A 75 -8.22 -14.51 1.29
N ALA A 76 -9.50 -14.84 1.53
CA ALA A 76 -10.40 -15.36 0.51
C ALA A 76 -10.79 -14.29 -0.52
N VAL A 77 -10.79 -13.02 -0.15
CA VAL A 77 -11.10 -11.89 -1.04
C VAL A 77 -9.85 -11.21 -1.59
N CYS A 78 -8.70 -11.36 -0.92
CA CYS A 78 -7.45 -10.69 -1.28
C CYS A 78 -6.99 -11.04 -2.71
N ILE A 79 -6.76 -10.04 -3.56
CA ILE A 79 -6.28 -10.20 -4.94
C ILE A 79 -4.76 -10.07 -5.11
N GLY A 80 -4.01 -9.84 -4.05
CA GLY A 80 -2.55 -9.70 -4.10
C GLY A 80 -2.06 -8.41 -4.80
N CYS A 81 -2.77 -7.29 -4.64
CA CYS A 81 -2.45 -6.01 -5.30
C CYS A 81 -1.28 -5.24 -4.66
N THR A 82 -0.84 -5.63 -3.47
CA THR A 82 0.23 -5.01 -2.67
C THR A 82 -0.03 -3.57 -2.18
N ALA A 83 -1.24 -3.03 -2.34
CA ALA A 83 -1.55 -1.67 -1.92
C ALA A 83 -1.40 -1.48 -0.40
N CYS A 84 -1.87 -2.44 0.40
CA CYS A 84 -1.75 -2.46 1.86
C CYS A 84 -0.29 -2.54 2.34
N ILE A 85 0.56 -3.36 1.68
CA ILE A 85 2.00 -3.44 2.00
C ILE A 85 2.67 -2.09 1.80
N ARG A 86 2.35 -1.39 0.70
CA ARG A 86 2.90 -0.06 0.42
C ARG A 86 2.42 0.99 1.42
N ALA A 87 1.19 0.85 1.90
CA ALA A 87 0.59 1.79 2.86
C ALA A 87 1.07 1.58 4.29
N CYS A 88 1.43 0.35 4.68
CA CYS A 88 1.82 0.03 6.06
C CYS A 88 3.10 0.76 6.47
N PRO A 89 3.08 1.61 7.51
CA PRO A 89 4.25 2.40 7.91
C PRO A 89 5.34 1.60 8.61
N VAL A 90 5.01 0.41 9.12
CA VAL A 90 5.90 -0.41 9.96
C VAL A 90 6.18 -1.81 9.40
N ASP A 91 5.83 -2.05 8.12
CA ASP A 91 5.98 -3.35 7.45
C ASP A 91 5.32 -4.53 8.21
N ALA A 92 4.18 -4.27 8.84
CA ALA A 92 3.41 -5.30 9.55
C ALA A 92 2.56 -6.19 8.61
N ILE A 93 2.69 -6.07 7.29
CA ILE A 93 1.91 -6.85 6.32
C ILE A 93 2.87 -7.64 5.44
N MET A 94 2.71 -8.96 5.45
CA MET A 94 3.44 -9.89 4.60
C MET A 94 2.64 -10.24 3.35
N GLY A 95 3.36 -10.59 2.29
CA GLY A 95 2.80 -11.05 1.03
C GLY A 95 3.62 -10.59 -0.16
N ALA A 96 3.15 -10.94 -1.34
CA ALA A 96 3.79 -10.55 -2.59
C ALA A 96 2.75 -10.25 -3.67
N ARG A 97 3.20 -9.66 -4.77
CA ARG A 97 2.33 -9.38 -5.92
C ARG A 97 1.70 -10.67 -6.46
N LYS A 98 0.37 -10.67 -6.57
CA LYS A 98 -0.47 -11.80 -7.01
C LYS A 98 -0.54 -12.97 -6.00
N LEU A 99 -0.02 -12.80 -4.80
CA LEU A 99 -0.18 -13.73 -3.68
C LEU A 99 -1.06 -13.09 -2.61
N MET A 100 -1.63 -13.91 -1.73
CA MET A 100 -2.40 -13.41 -0.58
C MET A 100 -1.50 -12.62 0.36
N HIS A 101 -2.12 -11.68 1.08
CA HIS A 101 -1.43 -10.91 2.11
C HIS A 101 -2.00 -11.28 3.46
N THR A 102 -1.15 -11.26 4.48
CA THR A 102 -1.55 -11.44 5.87
C THR A 102 -0.92 -10.37 6.75
N VAL A 103 -1.54 -10.09 7.88
CA VAL A 103 -1.03 -9.11 8.86
C VAL A 103 -0.24 -9.85 9.93
N ILE A 104 0.94 -9.35 10.25
CA ILE A 104 1.68 -9.75 11.44
C ILE A 104 1.07 -8.98 12.61
N ALA A 105 0.12 -9.60 13.31
CA ALA A 105 -0.67 -8.96 14.34
C ALA A 105 0.19 -8.33 15.43
N GLU A 106 1.23 -9.01 15.87
CA GLU A 106 2.18 -8.57 16.90
C GLU A 106 2.92 -7.26 16.53
N GLU A 107 3.07 -6.98 15.23
CA GLU A 107 3.77 -5.82 14.70
C GLU A 107 2.83 -4.69 14.24
N CYS A 108 1.52 -4.96 14.22
CA CYS A 108 0.53 -4.00 13.77
C CYS A 108 0.34 -2.88 14.82
N THR A 109 0.52 -1.64 14.39
CA THR A 109 0.33 -0.45 15.25
C THR A 109 -1.12 0.07 15.28
N GLY A 110 -2.05 -0.58 14.57
CA GLY A 110 -3.45 -0.16 14.53
C GLY A 110 -3.72 1.16 13.79
N CYS A 111 -2.83 1.59 12.91
CA CYS A 111 -2.93 2.89 12.24
C CYS A 111 -4.04 3.00 11.18
N GLY A 112 -4.62 1.90 10.71
CA GLY A 112 -5.70 1.87 9.72
C GLY A 112 -5.34 2.27 8.29
N LEU A 113 -4.10 2.71 8.01
CA LEU A 113 -3.69 3.22 6.68
C LEU A 113 -3.75 2.19 5.55
N CYS A 114 -3.84 0.91 5.87
CA CYS A 114 -3.96 -0.17 4.89
C CYS A 114 -5.39 -0.36 4.36
N VAL A 115 -6.42 0.15 5.06
CA VAL A 115 -7.83 -0.07 4.71
C VAL A 115 -8.20 0.69 3.44
N ALA A 116 -8.08 2.01 3.44
CA ALA A 116 -8.51 2.86 2.33
C ALA A 116 -7.91 2.53 0.94
N PRO A 117 -6.64 2.10 0.80
CA PRO A 117 -6.08 1.75 -0.50
C PRO A 117 -6.45 0.35 -1.01
N CYS A 118 -7.22 -0.43 -0.24
CA CYS A 118 -7.64 -1.76 -0.67
C CYS A 118 -8.73 -1.67 -1.75
N PRO A 119 -8.49 -2.15 -2.98
CA PRO A 119 -9.47 -2.00 -4.06
C PRO A 119 -10.63 -3.00 -4.00
N VAL A 120 -10.59 -3.93 -3.05
CA VAL A 120 -11.60 -5.01 -2.89
C VAL A 120 -12.15 -5.07 -1.48
N ASP A 121 -11.84 -4.07 -0.65
CA ASP A 121 -12.31 -3.90 0.72
C ASP A 121 -12.15 -5.14 1.62
N CYS A 122 -11.06 -5.90 1.41
CA CYS A 122 -10.79 -7.12 2.15
C CYS A 122 -10.04 -6.89 3.47
N ILE A 123 -9.89 -5.64 3.93
CA ILE A 123 -9.16 -5.29 5.15
C ILE A 123 -10.10 -4.66 6.15
N HIS A 124 -10.14 -5.25 7.34
CA HIS A 124 -10.99 -4.81 8.42
C HIS A 124 -10.15 -4.49 9.66
N MET A 125 -10.58 -3.51 10.44
CA MET A 125 -9.98 -3.20 11.74
C MET A 125 -10.77 -3.95 12.82
N GLN A 126 -10.12 -4.89 13.49
CA GLN A 126 -10.69 -5.69 14.56
C GLN A 126 -10.31 -5.06 15.91
N PRO A 127 -11.28 -4.63 16.75
CA PRO A 127 -11.00 -4.12 18.08
C PRO A 127 -10.24 -5.13 18.93
N VAL A 128 -9.31 -4.64 19.74
CA VAL A 128 -8.54 -5.45 20.70
C VAL A 128 -8.50 -4.75 22.05
N GLU A 129 -8.52 -5.55 23.11
CA GLU A 129 -8.30 -5.08 24.47
C GLU A 129 -6.80 -4.96 24.72
N ALA A 130 -6.27 -3.77 24.51
CA ALA A 130 -4.86 -3.48 24.71
C ALA A 130 -4.68 -2.01 25.11
N ASP A 131 -3.75 -1.74 26.00
CA ASP A 131 -3.41 -0.37 26.42
C ASP A 131 -2.52 0.34 25.39
N PHE A 132 -1.74 -0.42 24.65
CA PHE A 132 -0.81 0.09 23.63
C PHE A 132 -0.66 -0.90 22.47
N LEU A 133 -0.16 -0.42 21.34
CA LEU A 133 0.22 -1.20 20.15
C LEU A 133 1.57 -0.66 19.63
N PRO A 134 2.42 -1.51 19.03
CA PRO A 134 2.27 -2.95 18.79
C PRO A 134 2.50 -3.79 20.07
N GLN A 135 2.09 -5.06 20.02
CA GLN A 135 2.28 -6.04 21.11
C GLN A 135 3.32 -7.10 20.74
N ALA A 136 4.45 -6.67 20.19
CA ALA A 136 5.52 -7.58 19.84
C ALA A 136 6.04 -8.35 21.09
N ARG A 137 6.27 -9.64 20.93
CA ARG A 137 6.62 -10.54 22.03
C ARG A 137 7.84 -10.06 22.84
N SER A 138 8.80 -9.43 22.19
CA SER A 138 10.00 -8.86 22.82
C SER A 138 9.74 -7.68 23.78
N LEU A 139 8.51 -7.15 23.82
CA LEU A 139 8.17 -5.99 24.64
C LEU A 139 7.61 -6.36 26.03
N GLY A 140 7.21 -7.62 26.23
CA GLY A 140 6.57 -8.09 27.48
C GLY A 140 7.46 -8.05 28.72
N GLU A 141 8.79 -7.96 28.55
CA GLU A 141 9.76 -7.91 29.65
C GLU A 141 10.18 -6.46 30.03
N SER A 142 9.64 -5.45 29.34
CA SER A 142 9.98 -4.05 29.59
C SER A 142 9.29 -3.53 30.84
N ALA A 143 10.00 -2.77 31.67
CA ALA A 143 9.43 -2.04 32.81
C ALA A 143 8.43 -0.95 32.37
N GLU A 144 8.57 -0.43 31.15
CA GLU A 144 7.71 0.60 30.56
C GLU A 144 7.22 0.15 29.17
N PRO A 145 6.30 -0.82 29.09
CA PRO A 145 5.96 -1.49 27.84
C PRO A 145 5.35 -0.53 26.79
N ARG A 146 4.64 0.52 27.21
CA ARG A 146 4.09 1.56 26.32
C ARG A 146 5.19 2.28 25.54
N PHE A 147 6.25 2.70 26.23
CA PHE A 147 7.39 3.39 25.59
C PHE A 147 8.25 2.43 24.77
N ALA A 148 8.42 1.20 25.24
CA ALA A 148 9.10 0.15 24.46
C ALA A 148 8.37 -0.15 23.16
N ALA A 149 7.04 -0.22 23.17
CA ALA A 149 6.22 -0.40 21.98
C ALA A 149 6.34 0.78 21.00
N ALA A 150 6.33 2.01 21.51
CA ALA A 150 6.52 3.20 20.69
C ALA A 150 7.92 3.23 20.05
N GLU A 151 8.96 2.90 20.80
CA GLU A 151 10.33 2.82 20.30
C GLU A 151 10.48 1.73 19.22
N HIS A 152 9.90 0.56 19.45
CA HIS A 152 9.86 -0.52 18.48
C HIS A 152 9.16 -0.10 17.17
N ALA A 153 7.99 0.52 17.27
CA ALA A 153 7.25 1.02 16.12
C ALA A 153 8.05 2.09 15.35
N ARG A 154 8.72 3.01 16.09
CA ARG A 154 9.59 4.02 15.51
C ARG A 154 10.76 3.40 14.75
N ALA A 155 11.46 2.45 15.36
CA ALA A 155 12.58 1.77 14.73
C ALA A 155 12.17 1.01 13.45
N ARG A 156 10.99 0.41 13.43
CA ARG A 156 10.44 -0.23 12.22
C ARG A 156 10.13 0.78 11.14
N PHE A 157 9.49 1.90 11.51
CA PHE A 157 9.20 2.99 10.58
C PHE A 157 10.48 3.56 9.96
N GLU A 158 11.49 3.87 10.76
CA GLU A 158 12.76 4.42 10.29
C GLU A 158 13.50 3.44 9.36
N ARG A 159 13.53 2.15 9.69
CA ARG A 159 14.09 1.10 8.81
C ARG A 159 13.37 1.04 7.47
N ARG A 160 12.04 1.11 7.49
CA ARG A 160 11.24 1.13 6.27
C ARG A 160 11.53 2.35 5.41
N GLU A 161 11.56 3.54 5.99
CA GLU A 161 11.86 4.76 5.24
C GLU A 161 13.28 4.77 4.68
N THR A 162 14.26 4.26 5.42
CA THR A 162 15.64 4.08 4.95
C THR A 162 15.70 3.12 3.77
N ARG A 163 15.01 1.98 3.85
CA ARG A 163 14.90 1.02 2.75
C ARG A 163 14.28 1.66 1.51
N LYS A 164 13.17 2.37 1.65
CA LYS A 164 12.50 3.07 0.53
C LYS A 164 13.40 4.09 -0.15
N ARG A 165 14.16 4.85 0.62
CA ARG A 165 15.14 5.82 0.07
C ARG A 165 16.20 5.09 -0.73
N ARG A 166 16.81 4.05 -0.18
CA ARG A 166 17.81 3.24 -0.87
C ARG A 166 17.25 2.66 -2.17
N GLU A 167 16.09 2.02 -2.16
CA GLU A 167 15.44 1.46 -3.35
C GLU A 167 15.12 2.52 -4.42
N ALA A 168 14.76 3.74 -4.00
CA ALA A 168 14.52 4.86 -4.91
C ALA A 168 15.83 5.35 -5.55
N ASP A 169 16.92 5.41 -4.78
CA ASP A 169 18.24 5.81 -5.26
C ASP A 169 18.82 4.79 -6.23
N GLU A 170 18.74 3.49 -5.90
CA GLU A 170 19.14 2.38 -6.77
C GLU A 170 18.37 2.41 -8.10
N ARG A 171 17.05 2.66 -8.04
CA ARG A 171 16.21 2.79 -9.25
C ARG A 171 16.62 3.99 -10.10
N ARG A 172 16.91 5.13 -9.48
CA ARG A 172 17.39 6.33 -10.20
C ARG A 172 18.73 6.07 -10.87
N ALA A 173 19.66 5.43 -10.17
CA ALA A 173 20.97 5.07 -10.74
C ALA A 173 20.82 4.13 -11.95
N LEU A 174 20.00 3.08 -11.84
CA LEU A 174 19.73 2.15 -12.93
C LEU A 174 19.09 2.82 -14.15
N LEU A 175 18.16 3.76 -13.94
CA LEU A 175 17.57 4.51 -15.04
C LEU A 175 18.58 5.42 -15.71
N ALA A 176 19.42 6.13 -14.96
CA ALA A 176 20.48 6.98 -15.49
C ALA A 176 21.50 6.18 -16.31
N GLU A 177 21.89 4.99 -15.84
CA GLU A 177 22.77 4.07 -16.58
C GLU A 177 22.15 3.64 -17.92
N ARG A 178 20.87 3.26 -17.91
CA ARG A 178 20.14 2.88 -19.13
C ARG A 178 20.05 4.04 -20.13
N GLU A 179 19.78 5.24 -19.65
CA GLU A 179 19.74 6.44 -20.50
C GLU A 179 21.13 6.74 -21.09
N ALA A 180 22.19 6.65 -20.29
CA ALA A 180 23.56 6.83 -20.77
C ALA A 180 23.93 5.79 -21.85
N ALA A 181 23.57 4.51 -21.62
CA ALA A 181 23.81 3.44 -22.59
C ALA A 181 23.06 3.66 -23.93
N VAL A 182 21.82 4.16 -23.88
CA VAL A 182 21.04 4.50 -25.08
C VAL A 182 21.68 5.68 -25.82
N LYS A 183 22.06 6.75 -25.10
CA LYS A 183 22.77 7.90 -25.69
C LYS A 183 24.07 7.49 -26.36
N ALA A 184 24.88 6.65 -25.71
CA ALA A 184 26.12 6.13 -26.26
C ALA A 184 25.91 5.28 -27.55
N LYS A 185 24.83 4.48 -27.58
CA LYS A 185 24.47 3.72 -28.81
C LYS A 185 24.06 4.64 -29.97
N ILE A 186 23.28 5.69 -29.67
CA ILE A 186 22.89 6.68 -30.69
C ILE A 186 24.11 7.41 -31.24
N GLN A 187 25.08 7.80 -30.39
CA GLN A 187 26.30 8.49 -30.81
C GLN A 187 27.26 7.59 -31.58
N ARG A 188 27.24 6.26 -31.35
CA ARG A 188 28.09 5.29 -32.05
C ARG A 188 27.48 4.75 -33.35
N ALA A 189 26.22 5.07 -33.62
CA ALA A 189 25.58 4.67 -34.87
C ALA A 189 26.33 5.34 -36.05
N PRO A 190 26.87 4.57 -37.03
CA PRO A 190 27.62 5.16 -38.14
C PRO A 190 26.68 6.07 -38.94
N GLU A 191 27.17 7.24 -39.30
CA GLU A 191 26.48 8.25 -40.15
C GLU A 191 26.11 7.72 -41.55
N THR A 192 26.63 6.55 -41.92
CA THR A 192 26.47 5.93 -43.23
C THR A 192 25.20 5.10 -43.43
N ALA A 193 24.41 4.86 -42.40
CA ALA A 193 23.06 4.38 -42.63
C ALA A 193 22.23 5.56 -43.15
N ALA A 194 21.94 5.57 -44.45
CA ALA A 194 21.02 6.53 -45.08
C ALA A 194 19.79 6.61 -44.21
N LYS A 195 19.67 7.70 -43.46
CA LYS A 195 18.47 7.97 -42.66
C LYS A 195 17.32 7.96 -43.65
N PRO A 196 16.34 7.05 -43.56
CA PRO A 196 15.12 7.23 -44.34
C PRO A 196 14.71 8.66 -44.12
N ALA A 197 14.41 9.40 -45.21
CA ALA A 197 14.12 10.82 -45.13
C ALA A 197 13.12 11.09 -43.98
N PHE A 198 13.69 11.50 -42.88
CA PHE A 198 12.93 11.69 -41.63
C PHE A 198 12.13 12.97 -41.83
N ASN A 199 10.86 12.81 -42.18
CA ASN A 199 9.92 13.91 -42.20
C ASN A 199 9.30 14.08 -40.80
N PRO A 200 9.72 15.11 -40.05
CA PRO A 200 9.16 15.35 -38.70
C PRO A 200 7.64 15.50 -38.74
N ALA A 201 7.08 16.02 -39.84
CA ALA A 201 5.63 16.19 -40.03
C ALA A 201 4.89 14.84 -40.06
N ASP A 202 5.46 13.81 -40.72
CA ASP A 202 4.87 12.46 -40.77
C ASP A 202 4.89 11.77 -39.40
N LEU A 203 5.92 12.04 -38.61
CA LEU A 203 6.02 11.48 -37.25
C LEU A 203 5.04 12.16 -36.30
N ILE A 204 4.90 13.46 -36.40
CA ILE A 204 3.89 14.24 -35.67
C ILE A 204 2.49 13.82 -36.10
N ALA A 205 2.24 13.65 -37.40
CA ALA A 205 0.94 13.19 -37.91
C ALA A 205 0.61 11.77 -37.42
N LYS A 206 1.58 10.83 -37.44
CA LYS A 206 1.41 9.47 -36.87
C LYS A 206 1.22 9.48 -35.35
N ALA A 207 1.94 10.34 -34.63
CA ALA A 207 1.76 10.50 -33.19
C ALA A 207 0.41 11.09 -32.84
N MET A 208 -0.06 12.10 -33.59
CA MET A 208 -1.38 12.71 -33.42
C MET A 208 -2.50 11.72 -33.78
N ALA A 209 -2.38 10.98 -34.88
CA ALA A 209 -3.35 9.95 -35.26
C ALA A 209 -3.43 8.84 -34.21
N LYS A 210 -2.27 8.42 -33.66
CA LYS A 210 -2.22 7.46 -32.55
C LYS A 210 -2.82 8.03 -31.25
N ALA A 211 -2.56 9.29 -30.94
CA ALA A 211 -3.14 9.95 -29.78
C ALA A 211 -4.67 10.11 -29.95
N GLN A 212 -5.16 10.48 -31.14
CA GLN A 212 -6.57 10.57 -31.46
C GLN A 212 -7.27 9.21 -31.40
N SER A 213 -6.65 8.14 -31.94
CA SER A 213 -7.19 6.78 -31.83
C SER A 213 -7.21 6.27 -30.38
N GLN A 214 -6.22 6.64 -29.58
CA GLN A 214 -6.20 6.35 -28.14
C GLN A 214 -7.24 7.17 -27.37
N GLN A 215 -7.44 8.45 -27.73
CA GLN A 215 -8.50 9.28 -27.15
C GLN A 215 -9.89 8.79 -27.56
N ALA A 216 -10.11 8.37 -28.80
CA ALA A 216 -11.36 7.76 -29.23
C ALA A 216 -11.63 6.43 -28.50
N ALA A 217 -10.61 5.57 -28.35
CA ALA A 217 -10.70 4.35 -27.55
C ALA A 217 -10.91 4.61 -26.05
N LEU A 218 -10.44 5.76 -25.53
CA LEU A 218 -10.67 6.18 -24.13
C LEU A 218 -12.04 6.88 -23.97
N ALA A 219 -12.58 7.50 -25.01
CA ALA A 219 -13.93 8.09 -25.00
C ALA A 219 -15.03 7.03 -25.03
N ASP A 220 -14.77 5.88 -25.67
CA ASP A 220 -15.66 4.71 -25.65
C ASP A 220 -15.61 3.95 -24.30
N VAL A 221 -14.62 4.21 -23.46
CA VAL A 221 -14.54 3.77 -22.06
C VAL A 221 -15.03 4.96 -21.22
N ALA A 222 -16.32 5.03 -21.07
CA ALA A 222 -17.07 6.18 -20.54
C ALA A 222 -16.67 6.66 -19.14
N ASN A 223 -15.67 6.09 -18.48
CA ASN A 223 -15.12 6.66 -17.23
C ASN A 223 -13.85 5.93 -16.80
N ARG A 224 -12.89 6.67 -16.23
CA ARG A 224 -11.73 6.12 -15.51
C ARG A 224 -12.15 5.10 -14.42
N GLU A 225 -13.34 5.28 -13.86
CA GLU A 225 -13.93 4.38 -12.86
C GLU A 225 -14.33 3.03 -13.47
N ASP A 226 -14.93 3.00 -14.68
CA ASP A 226 -15.28 1.76 -15.37
C ASP A 226 -14.04 0.96 -15.76
N PHE A 227 -12.96 1.63 -16.16
CA PHE A 227 -11.69 0.97 -16.43
C PHE A 227 -11.10 0.36 -15.15
N LYS A 228 -11.14 1.11 -14.03
CA LYS A 228 -10.69 0.63 -12.72
C LYS A 228 -11.52 -0.57 -12.25
N THR A 229 -12.84 -0.48 -12.39
CA THR A 229 -13.77 -1.55 -12.02
C THR A 229 -13.52 -2.82 -12.82
N ARG A 230 -13.30 -2.72 -14.14
CA ARG A 230 -12.92 -3.85 -14.99
C ARG A 230 -11.59 -4.47 -14.58
N GLN A 231 -10.57 -3.66 -14.30
CA GLN A 231 -9.28 -4.17 -13.83
C GLN A 231 -9.40 -4.91 -12.49
N ILE A 232 -10.22 -4.41 -11.58
CA ILE A 232 -10.50 -5.08 -10.30
C ILE A 232 -11.22 -6.41 -10.53
N ALA A 233 -12.25 -6.43 -11.37
CA ALA A 233 -12.99 -7.65 -11.71
C ALA A 233 -12.08 -8.73 -12.33
N GLU A 234 -11.22 -8.35 -13.28
CA GLU A 234 -10.23 -9.28 -13.85
C GLU A 234 -9.21 -9.76 -12.82
N ALA A 235 -8.79 -8.89 -11.89
CA ALA A 235 -7.86 -9.27 -10.84
C ALA A 235 -8.51 -10.25 -9.84
N LYS A 236 -9.78 -10.03 -9.48
CA LYS A 236 -10.59 -10.98 -8.67
C LYS A 236 -10.66 -12.35 -9.35
N GLN A 237 -11.08 -12.40 -10.61
CA GLN A 237 -11.19 -13.65 -11.37
C GLN A 237 -9.85 -14.41 -11.44
N ARG A 238 -8.74 -13.68 -11.68
CA ARG A 238 -7.39 -14.29 -11.67
C ARG A 238 -6.98 -14.80 -10.29
N ALA A 239 -7.39 -14.13 -9.22
CA ALA A 239 -7.11 -14.57 -7.85
C ALA A 239 -7.89 -15.85 -7.51
N GLU A 240 -9.18 -15.89 -7.83
CA GLU A 240 -10.03 -17.08 -7.66
C GLU A 240 -9.49 -18.30 -8.42
N LEU A 241 -9.08 -18.10 -9.68
CA LEU A 241 -8.45 -19.16 -10.48
C LEU A 241 -7.19 -19.71 -9.80
N ARG A 242 -6.32 -18.85 -9.29
CA ARG A 242 -5.11 -19.30 -8.59
C ARG A 242 -5.42 -20.03 -7.28
N ARG A 243 -6.45 -19.59 -6.53
CA ARG A 243 -6.91 -20.33 -5.33
C ARG A 243 -7.39 -21.71 -5.69
N ALA A 244 -8.30 -21.81 -6.67
CA ALA A 244 -8.79 -23.10 -7.12
C ALA A 244 -7.66 -24.04 -7.60
N GLN A 245 -6.66 -23.51 -8.32
CA GLN A 245 -5.48 -24.30 -8.73
C GLN A 245 -4.63 -24.75 -7.52
N ARG A 246 -4.47 -23.90 -6.50
CA ARG A 246 -3.77 -24.25 -5.26
C ARG A 246 -4.53 -25.32 -4.48
N ASP A 247 -5.85 -25.15 -4.34
CA ASP A 247 -6.72 -26.00 -3.55
C ASP A 247 -6.84 -27.40 -4.19
N MET A 248 -6.83 -27.49 -5.54
CA MET A 248 -6.68 -28.77 -6.25
C MET A 248 -5.39 -29.51 -5.89
N LYS A 249 -4.31 -28.79 -5.58
CA LYS A 249 -3.01 -29.38 -5.32
C LYS A 249 -2.77 -29.70 -3.85
N TYR A 250 -3.24 -28.85 -2.96
CA TYR A 250 -2.89 -28.89 -1.55
C TYR A 250 -4.08 -28.87 -0.59
N GLY A 251 -5.29 -28.67 -1.10
CA GLY A 251 -6.50 -28.56 -0.28
C GLY A 251 -6.98 -29.90 0.29
N SER A 252 -7.92 -29.81 1.20
CA SER A 252 -8.72 -30.95 1.69
C SER A 252 -9.57 -31.54 0.56
N ASP A 253 -10.18 -32.71 0.78
CA ASP A 253 -11.02 -33.32 -0.24
C ASP A 253 -12.26 -32.47 -0.58
N GLU A 254 -12.82 -31.76 0.40
CA GLU A 254 -13.91 -30.80 0.19
C GLU A 254 -13.46 -29.59 -0.65
N GLU A 255 -12.30 -29.00 -0.32
CA GLU A 255 -11.72 -27.90 -1.08
C GLU A 255 -11.36 -28.30 -2.51
N LYS A 256 -10.83 -29.50 -2.72
CA LYS A 256 -10.58 -30.06 -4.06
C LYS A 256 -11.86 -30.23 -4.87
N ALA A 257 -12.94 -30.72 -4.24
CA ALA A 257 -14.23 -30.87 -4.91
C ALA A 257 -14.80 -29.50 -5.34
N ALA A 258 -14.77 -28.50 -4.47
CA ALA A 258 -15.20 -27.13 -4.77
C ALA A 258 -14.35 -26.50 -5.88
N ALA A 259 -13.04 -26.66 -5.80
CA ALA A 259 -12.10 -26.16 -6.81
C ALA A 259 -12.33 -26.79 -8.19
N LEU A 260 -12.63 -28.09 -8.24
CA LEU A 260 -12.95 -28.79 -9.49
C LEU A 260 -14.20 -28.22 -10.17
N VAL A 261 -15.26 -27.95 -9.40
CA VAL A 261 -16.48 -27.31 -9.90
C VAL A 261 -16.19 -25.95 -10.48
N TYR A 262 -15.45 -25.12 -9.74
CA TYR A 262 -15.04 -23.78 -10.20
C TYR A 262 -14.24 -23.85 -11.51
N LEU A 263 -13.22 -24.69 -11.59
CA LEU A 263 -12.36 -24.82 -12.76
C LEU A 263 -13.13 -25.31 -14.01
N ARG A 264 -14.08 -26.22 -13.85
CA ARG A 264 -14.96 -26.65 -14.95
C ARG A 264 -15.82 -25.50 -15.47
N ARG A 265 -16.44 -24.72 -14.56
CA ARG A 265 -17.24 -23.56 -14.94
C ARG A 265 -16.37 -22.51 -15.65
N TYR A 266 -15.21 -22.20 -15.09
CA TYR A 266 -14.27 -21.23 -15.67
C TYR A 266 -13.85 -21.63 -17.09
N LYS A 267 -13.54 -22.92 -17.33
CA LYS A 267 -13.18 -23.44 -18.65
C LYS A 267 -14.35 -23.28 -19.64
N ALA A 268 -15.55 -23.65 -19.26
CA ALA A 268 -16.75 -23.50 -20.11
C ALA A 268 -17.02 -22.02 -20.47
N GLU A 269 -16.84 -21.09 -19.52
CA GLU A 269 -16.97 -19.65 -19.77
C GLU A 269 -15.91 -19.12 -20.76
N GLN A 270 -14.67 -19.62 -20.69
CA GLN A 270 -13.61 -19.23 -21.63
C GLN A 270 -13.87 -19.79 -23.04
N GLU A 271 -14.35 -21.02 -23.16
CA GLU A 271 -14.72 -21.61 -24.43
C GLU A 271 -15.87 -20.85 -25.09
N ALA A 272 -16.94 -20.53 -24.34
CA ALA A 272 -18.05 -19.72 -24.83
C ALA A 272 -17.62 -18.29 -25.27
N LYS A 273 -16.72 -17.66 -24.54
CA LYS A 273 -16.13 -16.35 -24.95
C LYS A 273 -15.35 -16.46 -26.26
N ALA A 274 -14.54 -17.53 -26.39
CA ALA A 274 -13.76 -17.75 -27.59
C ALA A 274 -14.63 -18.00 -28.83
N GLU A 275 -15.76 -18.71 -28.66
CA GLU A 275 -16.72 -18.93 -29.73
C GLU A 275 -17.45 -17.66 -30.17
N ARG A 276 -17.87 -16.79 -29.21
CA ARG A 276 -18.47 -15.49 -29.50
C ARG A 276 -17.50 -14.59 -30.30
N THR A 277 -16.24 -14.53 -29.87
CA THR A 277 -15.21 -13.75 -30.58
C THR A 277 -14.92 -14.27 -32.00
N LYS A 278 -15.06 -15.58 -32.23
CA LYS A 278 -14.95 -16.17 -33.57
C LYS A 278 -16.17 -15.86 -34.44
N ALA A 279 -17.35 -15.84 -33.84
CA ALA A 279 -18.59 -15.51 -34.56
C ALA A 279 -18.66 -14.03 -34.99
N GLU A 280 -18.16 -13.11 -34.12
CA GLU A 280 -18.07 -11.68 -34.42
C GLU A 280 -17.04 -11.30 -35.50
N LYS A 281 -16.07 -12.18 -35.76
CA LYS A 281 -15.03 -11.99 -36.79
C LYS A 281 -15.38 -12.61 -38.16
N ARG A 282 -16.51 -13.32 -38.26
CA ARG A 282 -17.07 -13.86 -39.49
C ARG A 282 -18.17 -12.96 -40.06
#